data_b7d47612fd677b6e9b71baf57111f833
#
_entry.id   b7d47612fd677b6e9b71baf57111f833
#
_cell.length_a   1.000
_cell.length_b   1.000
_cell.length_c   1.000
_cell.angle_alpha   90.00
_cell.angle_beta   90.00
_cell.angle_gamma   90.00
#
_symmetry.space_group_name_H-M   'P 1'
#
loop_
_entity.id
_entity.type
_entity.pdbx_description
1 polymer ?
#
loop_
_entity_poly.entity_id
_entity_poly.type
_entity_poly.pdbx_seq_one_letter_code
_entity_poly.pdbx_strand_id
1 'polypeptide(L)'
;MLSAMIFIISSCYNDNEYDLYPYPTTPCDSTNVSYSKTIAPIMSDNCNVCHSTTLASAGIITDNYKTLDSIARTGLLWSAVNWETGFIPMPNGGQKLSTCNLAKIKNWINNGSPNN
;
A
#
# COMPACT_ATOMS: atom_id res chain seq x y z
N MET A 1 51.74 9.04 -40.96
CA MET A 1 50.29 8.70 -40.91
C MET A 1 49.89 8.66 -39.46
N LEU A 2 49.18 9.72 -39.00
CA LEU A 2 48.78 9.82 -37.60
C LEU A 2 47.31 9.36 -37.51
N SER A 3 47.06 8.18 -36.87
CA SER A 3 45.72 7.65 -36.71
C SER A 3 45.08 8.29 -35.48
N ALA A 4 44.06 9.13 -35.68
CA ALA A 4 43.28 9.73 -34.62
C ALA A 4 42.27 8.70 -34.09
N MET A 5 42.44 8.23 -32.85
CA MET A 5 41.55 7.33 -32.15
C MET A 5 40.44 8.18 -31.49
N ILE A 6 39.25 8.12 -32.05
CA ILE A 6 38.07 8.81 -31.54
C ILE A 6 37.50 7.97 -30.38
N PHE A 7 37.63 8.47 -29.15
CA PHE A 7 36.94 7.93 -27.98
C PHE A 7 35.47 8.41 -27.98
N ILE A 8 34.57 7.49 -28.27
CA ILE A 8 33.13 7.74 -28.07
C ILE A 8 32.85 7.52 -26.58
N ILE A 9 32.69 8.62 -25.84
CA ILE A 9 32.19 8.57 -24.46
C ILE A 9 30.69 8.33 -24.52
N SER A 10 30.26 7.06 -24.26
CA SER A 10 28.87 6.76 -23.96
C SER A 10 28.53 7.44 -22.64
N SER A 11 27.87 8.58 -22.72
CA SER A 11 27.25 9.21 -21.56
C SER A 11 26.04 8.36 -21.18
N CYS A 12 26.14 7.61 -20.07
CA CYS A 12 24.96 7.07 -19.42
C CYS A 12 24.15 8.25 -18.87
N TYR A 13 23.09 8.59 -19.58
CA TYR A 13 22.10 9.55 -19.11
C TYR A 13 21.28 8.84 -18.02
N ASN A 14 21.46 9.25 -16.78
CA ASN A 14 20.69 8.78 -15.65
C ASN A 14 19.38 9.58 -15.65
N ASP A 15 18.38 9.07 -16.38
CA ASP A 15 17.03 9.61 -16.30
C ASP A 15 16.49 9.31 -14.89
N ASN A 16 16.30 10.37 -14.14
CA ASN A 16 15.63 10.30 -12.86
C ASN A 16 14.13 10.20 -13.17
N GLU A 17 13.51 9.06 -12.89
CA GLU A 17 12.08 8.79 -13.08
C GLU A 17 11.19 9.89 -12.48
N TYR A 18 11.70 10.61 -11.50
CA TYR A 18 11.07 11.75 -10.83
C TYR A 18 10.87 12.98 -11.75
N ASP A 19 11.75 13.19 -12.73
CA ASP A 19 11.69 14.35 -13.64
C ASP A 19 10.83 14.09 -14.88
N LEU A 20 10.65 12.81 -15.27
CA LEU A 20 9.90 12.42 -16.46
C LEU A 20 8.41 12.21 -16.20
N TYR A 21 8.05 11.84 -14.98
CA TYR A 21 6.66 11.65 -14.54
C TYR A 21 6.45 12.46 -13.27
N PRO A 22 6.12 13.77 -13.39
CA PRO A 22 5.63 14.49 -12.23
C PRO A 22 4.38 13.73 -11.75
N TYR A 23 4.50 13.04 -10.62
CA TYR A 23 3.35 12.43 -9.97
C TYR A 23 2.23 13.46 -9.95
N PRO A 24 1.01 13.11 -10.42
CA PRO A 24 -0.12 13.97 -10.17
C PRO A 24 -0.17 14.14 -8.65
N THR A 25 0.24 15.31 -8.18
CA THR A 25 0.16 15.72 -6.78
C THR A 25 -1.29 15.98 -6.42
N THR A 26 -2.14 14.97 -6.62
CA THR A 26 -3.42 14.96 -5.93
C THR A 26 -3.08 14.77 -4.47
N PRO A 27 -3.28 15.78 -3.62
CA PRO A 27 -3.04 15.65 -2.20
C PRO A 27 -3.77 14.39 -1.71
N CYS A 28 -3.09 13.58 -0.91
CA CYS A 28 -3.73 12.40 -0.32
C CYS A 28 -4.88 12.86 0.58
N ASP A 29 -6.11 12.75 0.12
CA ASP A 29 -7.27 12.95 1.00
C ASP A 29 -7.48 11.70 1.85
N SER A 30 -7.07 11.79 3.10
CA SER A 30 -7.30 10.79 4.13
C SER A 30 -8.37 11.22 5.14
N THR A 31 -9.07 12.34 4.92
CA THR A 31 -10.02 12.92 5.88
C THR A 31 -11.42 12.34 5.75
N ASN A 32 -11.87 12.07 4.53
CA ASN A 32 -13.22 11.56 4.23
C ASN A 32 -13.16 10.08 3.84
N VAL A 33 -12.72 9.24 4.76
CA VAL A 33 -12.53 7.81 4.50
C VAL A 33 -13.79 7.04 4.83
N SER A 34 -14.35 6.34 3.82
CA SER A 34 -15.44 5.39 4.01
C SER A 34 -14.98 3.95 3.81
N TYR A 35 -15.67 3.01 4.45
CA TYR A 35 -15.40 1.60 4.22
C TYR A 35 -15.62 1.23 2.76
N SER A 36 -16.81 1.50 2.22
CA SER A 36 -17.21 1.01 0.89
C SER A 36 -16.41 1.62 -0.26
N LYS A 37 -16.11 2.94 -0.18
CA LYS A 37 -15.46 3.66 -1.28
C LYS A 37 -13.93 3.75 -1.17
N THR A 38 -13.39 3.50 0.03
CA THR A 38 -11.96 3.72 0.28
C THR A 38 -11.28 2.46 0.80
N ILE A 39 -11.77 1.90 1.90
CA ILE A 39 -11.07 0.79 2.58
C ILE A 39 -11.26 -0.53 1.83
N ALA A 40 -12.49 -0.86 1.43
CA ALA A 40 -12.76 -2.10 0.70
C ALA A 40 -11.96 -2.20 -0.63
N PRO A 41 -11.83 -1.15 -1.46
CA PRO A 41 -10.92 -1.16 -2.60
C PRO A 41 -9.45 -1.38 -2.22
N ILE A 42 -8.95 -0.73 -1.16
CA ILE A 42 -7.56 -0.95 -0.70
C ILE A 42 -7.35 -2.42 -0.30
N MET A 43 -8.30 -3.03 0.41
CA MET A 43 -8.24 -4.45 0.78
C MET A 43 -8.29 -5.35 -0.45
N SER A 44 -9.18 -5.04 -1.41
CA SER A 44 -9.30 -5.79 -2.67
C SER A 44 -7.98 -5.83 -3.44
N ASP A 45 -7.34 -4.70 -3.57
CA ASP A 45 -6.13 -4.57 -4.39
C ASP A 45 -4.88 -5.16 -3.72
N ASN A 46 -4.84 -5.23 -2.38
CA ASN A 46 -3.61 -5.56 -1.67
C ASN A 46 -3.70 -6.79 -0.74
N CYS A 47 -4.89 -7.20 -0.32
CA CYS A 47 -5.07 -8.18 0.76
C CYS A 47 -5.90 -9.39 0.36
N ASN A 48 -7.02 -9.18 -0.37
CA ASN A 48 -8.01 -10.22 -0.62
C ASN A 48 -7.49 -11.38 -1.48
N VAL A 49 -6.39 -11.19 -2.21
CA VAL A 49 -5.75 -12.27 -2.99
C VAL A 49 -5.36 -13.46 -2.10
N CYS A 50 -5.01 -13.20 -0.83
CA CYS A 50 -4.67 -14.23 0.16
C CYS A 50 -5.69 -14.31 1.31
N HIS A 51 -6.35 -13.20 1.63
CA HIS A 51 -7.21 -13.04 2.81
C HIS A 51 -8.69 -12.87 2.45
N SER A 52 -9.14 -13.52 1.38
CA SER A 52 -10.56 -13.61 1.05
C SER A 52 -11.25 -14.68 1.87
N THR A 53 -12.58 -14.63 1.94
CA THR A 53 -13.42 -15.67 2.57
C THR A 53 -13.11 -17.07 2.04
N THR A 54 -12.70 -17.19 0.77
CA THR A 54 -12.37 -18.46 0.12
C THR A 54 -11.04 -19.03 0.55
N LEU A 55 -10.01 -18.18 0.72
CA LEU A 55 -8.63 -18.60 1.00
C LEU A 55 -8.29 -18.49 2.49
N ALA A 56 -8.73 -17.43 3.16
CA ALA A 56 -8.56 -17.18 4.59
C ALA A 56 -7.17 -17.54 5.13
N SER A 57 -6.10 -17.11 4.47
CA SER A 57 -4.72 -17.40 4.88
C SER A 57 -4.50 -17.01 6.33
N ALA A 58 -3.99 -17.94 7.14
CA ALA A 58 -3.83 -17.82 8.59
C ALA A 58 -5.13 -17.49 9.36
N GLY A 59 -6.29 -17.81 8.79
CA GLY A 59 -7.60 -17.51 9.39
C GLY A 59 -8.01 -16.04 9.33
N ILE A 60 -7.25 -15.21 8.57
CA ILE A 60 -7.54 -13.79 8.40
C ILE A 60 -8.39 -13.58 7.15
N ILE A 61 -9.47 -12.81 7.28
CA ILE A 61 -10.41 -12.49 6.20
C ILE A 61 -10.58 -10.99 6.14
N THR A 62 -10.32 -10.40 4.96
CA THR A 62 -10.35 -8.94 4.72
C THR A 62 -11.38 -8.50 3.69
N ASP A 63 -12.08 -9.43 3.04
CA ASP A 63 -13.03 -9.15 1.97
C ASP A 63 -14.47 -8.83 2.45
N ASN A 64 -14.68 -8.79 3.75
CA ASN A 64 -15.95 -8.32 4.31
C ASN A 64 -15.74 -7.43 5.53
N TYR A 65 -16.72 -6.54 5.76
CA TYR A 65 -16.64 -5.54 6.81
C TYR A 65 -16.48 -6.14 8.21
N LYS A 66 -17.27 -7.13 8.56
CA LYS A 66 -17.35 -7.65 9.94
C LYS A 66 -16.01 -8.23 10.42
N THR A 67 -15.36 -9.00 9.57
CA THR A 67 -14.07 -9.60 9.89
C THR A 67 -12.96 -8.53 9.85
N LEU A 68 -13.01 -7.62 8.90
CA LEU A 68 -12.04 -6.51 8.81
C LEU A 68 -12.14 -5.58 10.02
N ASP A 69 -13.34 -5.19 10.45
CA ASP A 69 -13.56 -4.38 11.65
C ASP A 69 -13.00 -5.08 12.90
N SER A 70 -13.21 -6.39 13.03
CA SER A 70 -12.68 -7.16 14.14
C SER A 70 -11.15 -7.08 14.24
N ILE A 71 -10.43 -7.32 13.15
CA ILE A 71 -8.96 -7.24 13.15
C ILE A 71 -8.43 -5.79 13.25
N ALA A 72 -9.22 -4.81 12.81
CA ALA A 72 -8.90 -3.40 12.99
C ALA A 72 -8.96 -2.99 14.47
N ARG A 73 -10.01 -3.40 15.18
CA ARG A 73 -10.22 -3.09 16.61
C ARG A 73 -9.18 -3.75 17.52
N THR A 74 -8.67 -4.91 17.16
CA THR A 74 -7.59 -5.57 17.91
C THR A 74 -6.22 -4.95 17.69
N GLY A 75 -6.09 -4.03 16.72
CA GLY A 75 -4.81 -3.44 16.31
C GLY A 75 -4.02 -4.29 15.31
N LEU A 76 -4.44 -5.54 15.08
CA LEU A 76 -3.72 -6.47 14.20
C LEU A 76 -3.57 -5.92 12.77
N LEU A 77 -4.66 -5.35 12.23
CA LEU A 77 -4.62 -4.77 10.88
C LEU A 77 -3.53 -3.69 10.78
N TRP A 78 -3.54 -2.73 11.71
CA TRP A 78 -2.58 -1.64 11.69
C TRP A 78 -1.14 -2.13 11.83
N SER A 79 -0.88 -2.95 12.82
CA SER A 79 0.46 -3.46 13.11
C SER A 79 1.06 -4.22 11.93
N ALA A 80 0.24 -5.01 11.23
CA ALA A 80 0.69 -5.77 10.07
C ALA A 80 0.99 -4.86 8.86
N VAL A 81 0.07 -3.93 8.50
CA VAL A 81 0.26 -3.06 7.32
C VAL A 81 1.29 -1.97 7.55
N ASN A 82 1.46 -1.51 8.77
CA ASN A 82 2.49 -0.53 9.14
C ASN A 82 3.87 -1.16 9.38
N TRP A 83 3.96 -2.49 9.32
CA TRP A 83 5.20 -3.24 9.50
C TRP A 83 5.81 -3.04 10.89
N GLU A 84 4.97 -3.07 11.92
CA GLU A 84 5.43 -2.94 13.31
C GLU A 84 6.23 -4.17 13.74
N THR A 85 7.26 -3.93 14.56
CA THR A 85 8.11 -4.99 15.09
C THR A 85 7.29 -6.01 15.89
N GLY A 86 7.51 -7.30 15.61
CA GLY A 86 6.78 -8.40 16.27
C GLY A 86 5.56 -8.90 15.50
N PHE A 87 5.23 -8.26 14.38
CA PHE A 87 4.15 -8.68 13.49
C PHE A 87 4.69 -9.12 12.13
N ILE A 88 3.95 -9.99 11.46
CA ILE A 88 4.27 -10.35 10.08
C ILE A 88 3.93 -9.16 9.18
N PRO A 89 4.88 -8.61 8.45
CA PRO A 89 4.64 -7.47 7.58
C PRO A 89 3.71 -7.85 6.43
N MET A 90 2.69 -7.03 6.19
CA MET A 90 1.74 -7.20 5.09
C MET A 90 1.76 -6.00 4.14
N PRO A 91 1.61 -6.23 2.85
CA PRO A 91 1.52 -7.50 2.12
C PRO A 91 2.79 -8.37 2.27
N ASN A 92 2.62 -9.67 2.53
CA ASN A 92 3.75 -10.56 2.74
C ASN A 92 4.49 -10.82 1.43
N GLY A 93 5.81 -10.60 1.42
CA GLY A 93 6.65 -10.74 0.21
C GLY A 93 6.46 -9.62 -0.83
N GLY A 94 5.57 -8.65 -0.57
CA GLY A 94 5.32 -7.49 -1.41
C GLY A 94 5.96 -6.20 -0.87
N GLN A 95 5.56 -5.10 -1.47
CA GLN A 95 5.94 -3.76 -1.00
C GLN A 95 4.98 -3.27 0.09
N LYS A 96 5.49 -2.45 0.99
CA LYS A 96 4.65 -1.73 1.96
C LYS A 96 3.61 -0.88 1.23
N LEU A 97 2.41 -0.79 1.79
CA LEU A 97 1.38 0.11 1.26
C LEU A 97 1.90 1.55 1.15
N SER A 98 1.39 2.29 0.18
CA SER A 98 1.72 3.71 0.04
C SER A 98 1.38 4.48 1.32
N THR A 99 2.12 5.56 1.57
CA THR A 99 1.85 6.43 2.73
C THR A 99 0.40 6.95 2.75
N CYS A 100 -0.18 7.18 1.57
CA CYS A 100 -1.57 7.58 1.44
C CYS A 100 -2.55 6.49 1.87
N ASN A 101 -2.36 5.24 1.43
CA ASN A 101 -3.21 4.13 1.85
C ASN A 101 -3.09 3.85 3.35
N LEU A 102 -1.88 3.95 3.90
CA LEU A 102 -1.66 3.84 5.34
C LEU A 102 -2.40 4.92 6.12
N ALA A 103 -2.32 6.19 5.65
CA ALA A 103 -3.04 7.31 6.29
C ALA A 103 -4.56 7.10 6.25
N LYS A 104 -5.11 6.61 5.14
CA LYS A 104 -6.53 6.27 5.01
C LYS A 104 -6.96 5.17 5.96
N ILE A 105 -6.22 4.07 6.03
CA ILE A 105 -6.49 2.96 6.96
C ILE A 105 -6.42 3.45 8.41
N LYS A 106 -5.39 4.22 8.77
CA LYS A 106 -5.22 4.74 10.12
C LYS A 106 -6.37 5.64 10.53
N ASN A 107 -6.78 6.54 9.64
CA ASN A 107 -7.91 7.44 9.91
C ASN A 107 -9.23 6.67 10.08
N TRP A 108 -9.50 5.69 9.22
CA TRP A 108 -10.68 4.85 9.34
C TRP A 108 -10.72 4.11 10.69
N ILE A 109 -9.60 3.53 11.12
CA ILE A 109 -9.49 2.86 12.43
C ILE A 109 -9.73 3.85 13.56
N ASN A 110 -9.09 5.02 13.52
CA ASN A 110 -9.21 6.05 14.54
C ASN A 110 -10.64 6.59 14.69
N ASN A 111 -11.41 6.57 13.61
CA ASN A 111 -12.83 6.96 13.60
C ASN A 111 -13.77 5.80 14.02
N GLY A 112 -13.25 4.71 14.53
CA GLY A 112 -14.04 3.59 15.02
C GLY A 112 -14.43 2.58 13.96
N SER A 113 -13.72 2.54 12.84
CA SER A 113 -13.95 1.59 11.73
C SER A 113 -15.39 1.58 11.22
N PRO A 114 -15.98 2.73 10.84
CA PRO A 114 -17.39 2.79 10.46
C PRO A 114 -17.69 1.99 9.20
N ASN A 115 -18.89 1.38 9.17
CA ASN A 115 -19.43 0.70 8.00
C ASN A 115 -20.27 1.68 7.15
N ASN A 116 -19.60 2.45 6.32
CA ASN A 116 -20.20 3.54 5.54
C ASN A 116 -19.83 3.51 4.06
#